data_1e3a4356d4118a163ee7ab7abe90fb09
#
_entry.id   1e3a4356d4118a163ee7ab7abe90fb09
#
_cell.length_a   1.000
_cell.length_b   1.000
_cell.length_c   1.000
_cell.angle_alpha   90.00
_cell.angle_beta   90.00
_cell.angle_gamma   90.00
#
_symmetry.space_group_name_H-M   'P 1'
#
loop_
_entity.id
_entity.type
_entity.pdbx_description
1 polymer ?
#
loop_
_entity_poly.entity_id
_entity_poly.type
_entity_poly.pdbx_seq_one_letter_code
_entity_poly.pdbx_strand_id
1 'polypeptide(L)'
;KKEEKEETKETPPKKNETEITKTETKEETKQSAKKKPFASPGVRKLSRELDIDLSTIKATGPKGRITKDDLHSFIKQKITHGSGSSTYVLPKIDFSRWGDIETKPLTKIQKITGNRLQQAWQTIPQVTQFNEADISVLNKKREELKKEGQKKSIKVTFLPFIIKAVIKTIKEYPIFNSSLDRESENLIIKNYFNIGIAVDTPTGLIVPVIKNADKKSILNLSKGLMDLSERARLGKLKPSELKGASFTVSSLGGIGGTYFTPIINPPEVAIIGISKSVWKPVYNHKNKEIVPTLTMPFSLSYDHRVIDGAIGAAFTSFFSNAVLDSSTFD
;
A
#
# COMPACT_ATOMS: atom_id res chain seq x y z
N LYS A 1 6.38 -15.83 -64.42
CA LYS A 1 7.82 -16.01 -64.23
C LYS A 1 8.00 -16.32 -62.76
N LYS A 2 7.99 -17.49 -62.30
CA LYS A 2 8.83 -18.69 -62.27
C LYS A 2 10.31 -18.38 -62.08
N GLU A 3 10.81 -18.86 -60.96
CA GLU A 3 12.06 -19.60 -60.70
C GLU A 3 12.22 -19.65 -59.20
N GLU A 4 12.08 -20.75 -58.58
CA GLU A 4 12.86 -22.00 -58.41
C GLU A 4 14.00 -21.83 -57.39
N LYS A 5 13.80 -22.55 -56.33
CA LYS A 5 14.61 -23.40 -55.43
C LYS A 5 16.14 -23.33 -55.53
N GLU A 6 16.79 -23.32 -54.36
CA GLU A 6 17.85 -24.27 -54.06
C GLU A 6 18.02 -24.47 -52.53
N GLU A 7 17.86 -25.72 -52.12
CA GLU A 7 18.29 -26.29 -50.84
C GLU A 7 19.77 -26.56 -50.87
N THR A 8 20.53 -26.21 -49.85
CA THR A 8 21.83 -26.81 -49.58
C THR A 8 21.93 -27.24 -48.13
N LYS A 9 21.97 -28.56 -47.96
CA LYS A 9 22.39 -29.26 -46.74
C LYS A 9 23.90 -29.15 -46.62
N GLU A 10 24.41 -28.82 -45.43
CA GLU A 10 25.75 -29.16 -45.02
C GLU A 10 25.82 -29.68 -43.59
N THR A 11 26.54 -30.78 -43.48
CA THR A 11 26.79 -31.65 -42.36
C THR A 11 27.92 -31.11 -41.46
N PRO A 12 28.05 -31.50 -40.17
CA PRO A 12 28.99 -30.90 -39.22
C PRO A 12 30.40 -31.48 -39.28
N PRO A 13 31.45 -30.71 -38.98
CA PRO A 13 32.79 -31.27 -38.83
C PRO A 13 33.14 -31.65 -37.38
N LYS A 14 34.01 -32.66 -37.35
CA LYS A 14 34.56 -33.43 -36.25
C LYS A 14 35.41 -32.63 -35.26
N LYS A 15 35.47 -33.20 -34.03
CA LYS A 15 36.42 -32.95 -32.94
C LYS A 15 37.87 -32.79 -33.38
N ASN A 16 38.55 -31.84 -32.75
CA ASN A 16 40.00 -31.93 -32.53
C ASN A 16 40.27 -31.70 -31.04
N GLU A 17 40.79 -32.73 -30.42
CA GLU A 17 41.45 -32.71 -29.10
C GLU A 17 42.77 -31.97 -29.25
N THR A 18 43.01 -31.04 -28.35
CA THR A 18 44.36 -30.53 -28.10
C THR A 18 44.57 -30.49 -26.59
N GLU A 19 45.44 -31.40 -26.17
CA GLU A 19 46.03 -31.43 -24.83
C GLU A 19 46.69 -30.08 -24.53
N ILE A 20 46.38 -29.49 -23.40
CA ILE A 20 47.27 -28.50 -22.78
C ILE A 20 47.44 -28.85 -21.29
N THR A 21 48.65 -29.08 -20.98
CA THR A 21 49.37 -29.38 -19.78
C THR A 21 48.85 -28.70 -18.50
N LYS A 22 48.73 -29.53 -17.45
CA LYS A 22 48.54 -29.14 -16.06
C LYS A 22 49.72 -28.30 -15.56
N THR A 23 49.42 -27.14 -15.01
CA THR A 23 50.28 -26.50 -14.04
C THR A 23 49.44 -26.28 -12.79
N GLU A 24 49.76 -27.06 -11.75
CA GLU A 24 49.17 -26.96 -10.44
C GLU A 24 49.65 -25.67 -9.75
N THR A 25 48.73 -24.78 -9.43
CA THR A 25 48.95 -23.78 -8.37
C THR A 25 47.97 -24.08 -7.26
N LYS A 26 48.53 -24.67 -6.18
CA LYS A 26 47.82 -24.89 -4.94
C LYS A 26 47.52 -23.56 -4.28
N GLU A 27 46.28 -23.10 -4.32
CA GLU A 27 45.77 -22.20 -3.30
C GLU A 27 44.94 -23.00 -2.31
N GLU A 28 45.46 -23.14 -1.10
CA GLU A 28 44.77 -23.78 0.02
C GLU A 28 43.58 -22.95 0.47
N THR A 29 42.41 -23.27 -0.05
CA THR A 29 41.16 -22.85 0.59
C THR A 29 40.90 -23.77 1.78
N LYS A 30 41.24 -23.30 2.98
CA LYS A 30 40.83 -23.94 4.24
C LYS A 30 39.30 -23.99 4.32
N GLN A 31 38.70 -25.05 3.83
CA GLN A 31 37.35 -25.46 4.22
C GLN A 31 37.44 -25.89 5.70
N SER A 32 36.96 -25.01 6.59
CA SER A 32 36.72 -25.37 7.99
C SER A 32 35.70 -26.51 8.00
N ALA A 33 36.13 -27.69 8.38
CA ALA A 33 35.27 -28.86 8.60
C ALA A 33 34.16 -28.43 9.60
N LYS A 34 32.91 -28.34 9.14
CA LYS A 34 31.74 -28.08 10.00
C LYS A 34 31.68 -29.16 11.06
N LYS A 35 32.14 -28.82 12.28
CA LYS A 35 32.03 -29.73 13.45
C LYS A 35 30.57 -30.13 13.60
N LYS A 36 30.29 -31.42 13.56
CA LYS A 36 28.92 -31.96 13.79
C LYS A 36 28.40 -31.43 15.13
N PRO A 37 27.22 -30.77 15.17
CA PRO A 37 26.71 -30.16 16.38
C PRO A 37 26.58 -31.21 17.49
N PHE A 38 27.09 -30.88 18.71
CA PHE A 38 27.08 -31.78 19.83
C PHE A 38 25.74 -31.69 20.56
N ALA A 39 24.88 -32.74 20.44
CA ALA A 39 23.55 -32.81 21.01
C ALA A 39 23.21 -34.22 21.50
N SER A 40 22.34 -34.31 22.48
CA SER A 40 21.85 -35.61 22.98
C SER A 40 21.00 -36.36 21.96
N PRO A 41 20.84 -37.69 22.05
CA PRO A 41 19.97 -38.45 21.12
C PRO A 41 18.53 -37.93 21.05
N GLY A 42 17.96 -37.51 22.18
CA GLY A 42 16.61 -36.95 22.26
C GLY A 42 16.49 -35.61 21.53
N VAL A 43 17.49 -34.73 21.66
CA VAL A 43 17.52 -33.42 20.93
C VAL A 43 17.68 -33.66 19.44
N ARG A 44 18.51 -34.62 19.02
CA ARG A 44 18.66 -35.03 17.62
C ARG A 44 17.38 -35.63 17.02
N LYS A 45 16.63 -36.42 17.80
CA LYS A 45 15.34 -36.97 17.37
C LYS A 45 14.35 -35.84 17.15
N LEU A 46 14.17 -34.95 18.15
CA LEU A 46 13.25 -33.85 18.09
C LEU A 46 13.59 -32.84 16.96
N SER A 47 14.88 -32.59 16.73
CA SER A 47 15.29 -31.71 15.62
C SER A 47 14.95 -32.27 14.22
N ARG A 48 15.03 -33.63 14.05
CA ARG A 48 14.61 -34.29 12.81
C ARG A 48 13.09 -34.29 12.64
N GLU A 49 12.34 -34.52 13.73
CA GLU A 49 10.87 -34.46 13.70
C GLU A 49 10.35 -33.08 13.33
N LEU A 50 11.10 -32.03 13.68
CA LEU A 50 10.74 -30.63 13.41
C LEU A 50 11.51 -29.98 12.23
N ASP A 51 12.31 -30.79 11.50
CA ASP A 51 13.14 -30.36 10.36
C ASP A 51 14.04 -29.15 10.67
N ILE A 52 14.65 -29.17 11.88
CA ILE A 52 15.52 -28.07 12.37
C ILE A 52 16.99 -28.47 12.24
N ASP A 53 17.79 -27.65 11.56
CA ASP A 53 19.24 -27.81 11.50
C ASP A 53 19.88 -27.36 12.83
N LEU A 54 20.42 -28.32 13.58
CA LEU A 54 21.10 -28.06 14.85
C LEU A 54 22.34 -27.16 14.73
N SER A 55 22.92 -27.02 13.54
CA SER A 55 24.07 -26.14 13.32
C SER A 55 23.72 -24.65 13.48
N THR A 56 22.45 -24.30 13.37
CA THR A 56 21.92 -22.94 13.49
C THR A 56 21.59 -22.52 14.93
N ILE A 57 21.65 -23.49 15.88
CA ILE A 57 21.29 -23.28 17.27
C ILE A 57 22.52 -22.94 18.09
N LYS A 58 22.47 -21.87 18.88
CA LYS A 58 23.52 -21.50 19.82
C LYS A 58 23.46 -22.45 21.02
N ALA A 59 24.49 -23.28 21.19
CA ALA A 59 24.61 -24.22 22.29
C ALA A 59 24.95 -23.49 23.61
N THR A 60 24.17 -23.73 24.69
CA THR A 60 24.42 -23.19 26.03
C THR A 60 24.84 -24.24 27.05
N GLY A 61 24.74 -25.54 26.72
CA GLY A 61 25.10 -26.62 27.60
C GLY A 61 26.59 -26.88 27.75
N PRO A 62 27.01 -27.68 28.73
CA PRO A 62 28.40 -28.02 29.01
C PRO A 62 29.14 -28.56 27.79
N LYS A 63 30.38 -28.12 27.59
CA LYS A 63 31.24 -28.51 26.44
C LYS A 63 30.64 -28.18 25.08
N GLY A 64 29.79 -27.14 24.99
CA GLY A 64 29.13 -26.76 23.73
C GLY A 64 28.03 -27.71 23.26
N ARG A 65 27.37 -28.38 24.19
CA ARG A 65 26.24 -29.27 23.91
C ARG A 65 24.95 -28.46 23.73
N ILE A 66 24.21 -28.75 22.69
CA ILE A 66 22.85 -28.19 22.48
C ILE A 66 21.90 -28.93 23.43
N THR A 67 21.23 -28.16 24.29
CA THR A 67 20.25 -28.68 25.27
C THR A 67 18.84 -28.69 24.65
N LYS A 68 17.89 -29.32 25.35
CA LYS A 68 16.47 -29.26 24.95
C LYS A 68 15.92 -27.85 25.07
N ASP A 69 16.39 -27.07 26.05
CA ASP A 69 15.97 -25.69 26.28
C ASP A 69 16.49 -24.74 25.17
N ASP A 70 17.68 -25.00 24.65
CA ASP A 70 18.20 -24.25 23.48
C ASP A 70 17.30 -24.46 22.26
N LEU A 71 16.91 -25.71 21.99
CA LEU A 71 16.01 -26.06 20.90
C LEU A 71 14.61 -25.45 21.10
N HIS A 72 14.06 -25.50 22.30
CA HIS A 72 12.77 -24.89 22.63
C HIS A 72 12.83 -23.37 22.50
N SER A 73 13.90 -22.74 22.97
CA SER A 73 14.11 -21.28 22.84
C SER A 73 14.21 -20.85 21.37
N PHE A 74 14.92 -21.65 20.56
CA PHE A 74 15.02 -21.42 19.12
C PHE A 74 13.65 -21.56 18.43
N ILE A 75 12.90 -22.60 18.76
CA ILE A 75 11.54 -22.80 18.23
C ILE A 75 10.63 -21.63 18.65
N LYS A 76 10.64 -21.26 19.93
CA LYS A 76 9.86 -20.14 20.44
C LYS A 76 10.23 -18.83 19.73
N GLN A 77 11.52 -18.58 19.52
CA GLN A 77 12.01 -17.42 18.79
C GLN A 77 11.55 -17.42 17.32
N LYS A 78 11.57 -18.57 16.66
CA LYS A 78 11.06 -18.73 15.29
C LYS A 78 9.54 -18.56 15.20
N ILE A 79 8.79 -19.06 16.15
CA ILE A 79 7.33 -18.91 16.22
C ILE A 79 6.95 -17.46 16.56
N THR A 80 7.61 -16.82 17.53
CA THR A 80 7.31 -15.43 17.92
C THR A 80 7.76 -14.40 16.89
N HIS A 81 8.79 -14.71 16.08
CA HIS A 81 9.27 -13.82 15.02
C HIS A 81 8.69 -14.18 13.65
N GLY A 82 7.73 -15.13 13.59
CA GLY A 82 6.99 -15.53 12.39
C GLY A 82 7.91 -16.14 11.33
N SER A 83 7.77 -17.40 11.03
CA SER A 83 8.24 -17.98 9.76
C SER A 83 7.30 -17.49 8.66
N GLY A 84 7.51 -16.28 8.19
CA GLY A 84 6.70 -15.73 7.14
C GLY A 84 7.35 -14.51 6.55
N SER A 85 7.93 -14.69 5.42
CA SER A 85 8.56 -13.69 4.59
C SER A 85 10.09 -13.76 4.70
N SER A 86 10.66 -14.46 3.76
CA SER A 86 12.02 -14.21 3.32
C SER A 86 12.06 -12.72 2.92
N THR A 87 12.31 -11.87 3.89
CA THR A 87 12.59 -10.46 3.62
C THR A 87 13.82 -10.49 2.74
N TYR A 88 13.65 -10.20 1.45
CA TYR A 88 14.79 -10.05 0.54
C TYR A 88 15.71 -8.99 1.16
N VAL A 89 16.78 -9.46 1.78
CA VAL A 89 17.80 -8.58 2.36
C VAL A 89 18.63 -8.07 1.19
N LEU A 90 18.47 -6.81 0.87
CA LEU A 90 19.29 -6.15 -0.14
C LEU A 90 20.78 -6.33 0.22
N PRO A 91 21.63 -6.72 -0.74
CA PRO A 91 23.06 -6.82 -0.51
C PRO A 91 23.60 -5.46 -0.05
N LYS A 92 24.59 -5.48 0.83
CA LYS A 92 25.28 -4.27 1.26
C LYS A 92 26.10 -3.74 0.08
N ILE A 93 25.60 -2.70 -0.58
CA ILE A 93 26.25 -2.07 -1.73
C ILE A 93 27.01 -0.85 -1.22
N ASP A 94 28.27 -0.70 -1.61
CA ASP A 94 29.08 0.48 -1.39
C ASP A 94 28.89 1.45 -2.58
N PHE A 95 28.02 2.43 -2.42
CA PHE A 95 27.71 3.40 -3.47
C PHE A 95 28.83 4.42 -3.71
N SER A 96 29.79 4.58 -2.77
CA SER A 96 30.92 5.50 -2.93
C SER A 96 31.84 5.12 -4.10
N ARG A 97 31.74 3.87 -4.57
CA ARG A 97 32.47 3.38 -5.75
C ARG A 97 32.11 4.09 -7.06
N TRP A 98 30.94 4.74 -7.12
CA TRP A 98 30.43 5.38 -8.34
C TRP A 98 30.40 6.91 -8.26
N GLY A 99 30.72 7.50 -7.10
CA GLY A 99 30.75 8.94 -6.93
C GLY A 99 30.53 9.38 -5.48
N ASP A 100 30.49 10.67 -5.27
CA ASP A 100 30.24 11.25 -3.95
C ASP A 100 28.83 10.91 -3.46
N ILE A 101 28.71 10.56 -2.19
CA ILE A 101 27.43 10.20 -1.58
C ILE A 101 27.18 11.05 -0.33
N GLU A 102 25.91 11.34 -0.08
CA GLU A 102 25.43 11.92 1.17
C GLU A 102 24.50 10.94 1.87
N THR A 103 24.73 10.66 3.14
CA THR A 103 23.89 9.78 3.94
C THR A 103 22.98 10.60 4.86
N LYS A 104 21.64 10.50 4.65
CA LYS A 104 20.62 11.14 5.48
C LYS A 104 19.85 10.11 6.31
N PRO A 105 19.80 10.21 7.64
CA PRO A 105 19.01 9.30 8.46
C PRO A 105 17.52 9.53 8.24
N LEU A 106 16.74 8.43 8.11
CA LEU A 106 15.28 8.50 8.09
C LEU A 106 14.73 8.91 9.46
N THR A 107 13.70 9.73 9.47
CA THR A 107 12.95 10.09 10.69
C THR A 107 12.26 8.85 11.29
N LYS A 108 11.89 8.93 12.57
CA LYS A 108 11.14 7.86 13.25
C LYS A 108 9.80 7.58 12.54
N ILE A 109 9.12 8.62 12.07
CA ILE A 109 7.83 8.49 11.35
C ILE A 109 8.05 7.79 10.01
N GLN A 110 9.05 8.20 9.23
CA GLN A 110 9.37 7.56 7.95
C GLN A 110 9.67 6.06 8.12
N LYS A 111 10.42 5.66 9.14
CA LYS A 111 10.71 4.24 9.43
C LYS A 111 9.44 3.45 9.76
N ILE A 112 8.56 4.00 10.61
CA ILE A 112 7.31 3.33 11.01
C ILE A 112 6.36 3.24 9.81
N THR A 113 6.20 4.32 9.05
CA THR A 113 5.32 4.37 7.88
C THR A 113 5.84 3.42 6.79
N GLY A 114 7.15 3.43 6.51
CA GLY A 114 7.76 2.52 5.53
C GLY A 114 7.47 1.05 5.84
N ASN A 115 7.69 0.63 7.10
CA ASN A 115 7.40 -0.74 7.51
C ASN A 115 5.91 -1.10 7.38
N ARG A 116 5.00 -0.20 7.74
CA ARG A 116 3.55 -0.41 7.60
C ARG A 116 3.11 -0.52 6.14
N LEU A 117 3.62 0.36 5.28
CA LEU A 117 3.31 0.33 3.86
C LEU A 117 3.86 -0.93 3.19
N GLN A 118 5.08 -1.35 3.53
CA GLN A 118 5.64 -2.60 3.03
C GLN A 118 4.79 -3.81 3.48
N GLN A 119 4.37 -3.85 4.74
CA GLN A 119 3.50 -4.89 5.26
C GLN A 119 2.15 -4.90 4.56
N ALA A 120 1.51 -3.74 4.37
CA ALA A 120 0.25 -3.62 3.64
C ALA A 120 0.39 -4.13 2.21
N TRP A 121 1.44 -3.74 1.50
CA TRP A 121 1.72 -4.18 0.13
C TRP A 121 1.92 -5.69 0.02
N GLN A 122 2.57 -6.32 1.00
CA GLN A 122 2.83 -7.76 1.00
C GLN A 122 1.61 -8.61 1.40
N THR A 123 0.72 -8.06 2.22
CA THR A 123 -0.39 -8.84 2.80
C THR A 123 -1.72 -8.63 2.10
N ILE A 124 -1.88 -7.52 1.36
CA ILE A 124 -3.13 -7.17 0.68
C ILE A 124 -2.92 -7.30 -0.83
N PRO A 125 -3.56 -8.27 -1.51
CA PRO A 125 -3.60 -8.32 -2.98
C PRO A 125 -4.52 -7.19 -3.47
N GLN A 126 -3.97 -5.98 -3.56
CA GLN A 126 -4.75 -4.81 -3.94
C GLN A 126 -4.83 -4.63 -5.45
N VAL A 127 -6.02 -4.26 -5.90
CA VAL A 127 -6.31 -3.84 -7.27
C VAL A 127 -6.73 -2.38 -7.25
N THR A 128 -6.39 -1.64 -8.28
CA THR A 128 -6.80 -0.24 -8.42
C THR A 128 -7.59 -0.05 -9.70
N GLN A 129 -8.76 0.55 -9.57
CA GLN A 129 -9.57 1.03 -10.69
C GLN A 129 -9.51 2.55 -10.77
N PHE A 130 -9.52 3.05 -11.99
CA PHE A 130 -9.46 4.49 -12.29
C PHE A 130 -10.75 4.90 -12.96
N ASN A 131 -11.25 6.08 -12.59
CA ASN A 131 -12.40 6.67 -13.24
C ASN A 131 -12.32 8.21 -13.16
N GLU A 132 -13.24 8.88 -13.82
CA GLU A 132 -13.37 10.32 -13.84
C GLU A 132 -14.79 10.71 -13.45
N ALA A 133 -14.91 11.82 -12.73
CA ALA A 133 -16.20 12.36 -12.35
C ALA A 133 -16.32 13.81 -12.82
N ASP A 134 -17.46 14.15 -13.42
CA ASP A 134 -17.86 15.53 -13.62
C ASP A 134 -18.22 16.14 -12.25
N ILE A 135 -17.50 17.16 -11.85
CA ILE A 135 -17.72 17.85 -10.58
C ILE A 135 -18.33 19.25 -10.76
N SER A 136 -18.99 19.50 -11.88
CA SER A 136 -19.57 20.81 -12.19
C SER A 136 -20.63 21.21 -11.17
N VAL A 137 -21.53 20.29 -10.78
CA VAL A 137 -22.55 20.48 -9.74
C VAL A 137 -21.92 20.71 -8.38
N LEU A 138 -20.98 19.85 -7.99
CA LEU A 138 -20.21 19.99 -6.76
C LEU A 138 -19.49 21.33 -6.68
N ASN A 139 -18.84 21.75 -7.77
CA ASN A 139 -18.12 23.04 -7.82
C ASN A 139 -19.07 24.23 -7.64
N LYS A 140 -20.26 24.19 -8.27
CA LYS A 140 -21.28 25.23 -8.09
C LYS A 140 -21.69 25.32 -6.60
N LYS A 141 -22.04 24.20 -5.99
CA LYS A 141 -22.41 24.15 -4.55
C LYS A 141 -21.26 24.63 -3.65
N ARG A 142 -20.00 24.28 -4.01
CA ARG A 142 -18.82 24.75 -3.28
C ARG A 142 -18.67 26.28 -3.34
N GLU A 143 -18.85 26.89 -4.51
CA GLU A 143 -18.75 28.36 -4.66
C GLU A 143 -19.88 29.07 -3.85
N GLU A 144 -21.08 28.49 -3.80
CA GLU A 144 -22.17 29.00 -2.95
C GLU A 144 -21.78 28.97 -1.47
N LEU A 145 -21.35 27.81 -0.95
CA LEU A 145 -20.96 27.65 0.46
C LEU A 145 -19.66 28.36 0.82
N LYS A 146 -18.80 28.67 -0.14
CA LYS A 146 -17.57 29.45 0.07
C LYS A 146 -17.85 30.84 0.59
N LYS A 147 -18.92 31.50 0.09
CA LYS A 147 -19.37 32.83 0.55
C LYS A 147 -19.79 32.80 2.04
N GLU A 148 -20.49 31.73 2.45
CA GLU A 148 -20.86 31.51 3.84
C GLU A 148 -19.65 31.18 4.71
N GLY A 149 -18.78 30.29 4.20
CA GLY A 149 -17.54 29.92 4.89
C GLY A 149 -16.63 31.12 5.16
N GLN A 150 -16.49 32.04 4.21
CA GLN A 150 -15.69 33.26 4.38
C GLN A 150 -16.16 34.11 5.57
N LYS A 151 -17.48 34.25 5.77
CA LYS A 151 -18.03 34.96 6.93
C LYS A 151 -17.66 34.32 8.27
N LYS A 152 -17.35 33.01 8.28
CA LYS A 152 -17.00 32.22 9.45
C LYS A 152 -15.51 31.85 9.52
N SER A 153 -14.67 32.44 8.67
CA SER A 153 -13.23 32.12 8.53
C SER A 153 -12.98 30.62 8.23
N ILE A 154 -13.89 29.98 7.50
CA ILE A 154 -13.79 28.56 7.09
C ILE A 154 -13.44 28.46 5.62
N LYS A 155 -12.32 27.80 5.28
CA LYS A 155 -11.93 27.52 3.92
C LYS A 155 -12.69 26.32 3.37
N VAL A 156 -13.64 26.52 2.48
CA VAL A 156 -14.42 25.46 1.84
C VAL A 156 -13.69 24.97 0.58
N THR A 157 -13.20 23.73 0.63
CA THR A 157 -12.49 23.03 -0.46
C THR A 157 -13.38 21.94 -1.07
N PHE A 158 -12.90 21.21 -2.08
CA PHE A 158 -13.61 20.04 -2.64
C PHE A 158 -13.74 18.88 -1.67
N LEU A 159 -12.76 18.68 -0.78
CA LEU A 159 -12.65 17.49 0.06
C LEU A 159 -13.87 17.21 0.96
N PRO A 160 -14.52 18.19 1.64
CA PRO A 160 -15.75 17.96 2.40
C PRO A 160 -16.88 17.36 1.57
N PHE A 161 -17.03 17.80 0.31
CA PHE A 161 -18.03 17.28 -0.64
C PHE A 161 -17.69 15.86 -1.08
N ILE A 162 -16.42 15.60 -1.38
CA ILE A 162 -15.91 14.27 -1.72
C ILE A 162 -16.19 13.30 -0.57
N ILE A 163 -15.96 13.70 0.68
CA ILE A 163 -16.28 12.88 1.86
C ILE A 163 -17.77 12.53 1.91
N LYS A 164 -18.67 13.49 1.64
CA LYS A 164 -20.12 13.22 1.57
C LYS A 164 -20.46 12.24 0.46
N ALA A 165 -19.91 12.40 -0.74
CA ALA A 165 -20.11 11.48 -1.84
C ALA A 165 -19.57 10.07 -1.54
N VAL A 166 -18.39 9.97 -0.93
CA VAL A 166 -17.83 8.70 -0.45
C VAL A 166 -18.76 8.04 0.57
N ILE A 167 -19.26 8.78 1.56
CA ILE A 167 -20.18 8.25 2.56
C ILE A 167 -21.48 7.75 1.92
N LYS A 168 -22.03 8.48 0.96
CA LYS A 168 -23.22 8.04 0.20
C LYS A 168 -22.92 6.72 -0.55
N THR A 169 -21.76 6.64 -1.18
CA THR A 169 -21.35 5.45 -1.93
C THR A 169 -21.08 4.25 -1.04
N ILE A 170 -20.42 4.40 0.10
CA ILE A 170 -20.22 3.27 1.03
C ILE A 170 -21.48 2.85 1.79
N LYS A 171 -22.50 3.69 1.88
CA LYS A 171 -23.84 3.27 2.35
C LYS A 171 -24.54 2.36 1.35
N GLU A 172 -24.36 2.59 0.07
CA GLU A 172 -24.87 1.74 -1.01
C GLU A 172 -24.06 0.44 -1.14
N TYR A 173 -22.74 0.54 -0.94
CA TYR A 173 -21.81 -0.59 -1.00
C TYR A 173 -21.12 -0.82 0.35
N PRO A 174 -21.80 -1.38 1.38
CA PRO A 174 -21.27 -1.50 2.74
C PRO A 174 -20.00 -2.34 2.85
N ILE A 175 -19.74 -3.22 1.88
CA ILE A 175 -18.55 -4.05 1.82
C ILE A 175 -17.24 -3.21 1.83
N PHE A 176 -17.27 -1.98 1.29
CA PHE A 176 -16.14 -1.06 1.32
C PHE A 176 -15.88 -0.45 2.71
N ASN A 177 -16.88 -0.50 3.60
CA ASN A 177 -16.77 -0.03 4.99
C ASN A 177 -16.52 -1.19 5.95
N SER A 178 -15.65 -2.10 5.59
CA SER A 178 -15.41 -3.34 6.32
C SER A 178 -13.94 -3.53 6.71
N SER A 179 -13.66 -4.63 7.36
CA SER A 179 -12.33 -5.18 7.64
C SER A 179 -12.41 -6.69 7.66
N LEU A 180 -11.36 -7.37 7.22
CA LEU A 180 -11.18 -8.79 7.51
C LEU A 180 -10.79 -8.96 9.00
N ASP A 181 -11.27 -10.03 9.62
CA ASP A 181 -10.75 -10.45 10.92
C ASP A 181 -9.30 -10.95 10.79
N ARG A 182 -8.70 -11.29 11.92
CA ARG A 182 -7.30 -11.71 11.96
C ARG A 182 -7.05 -12.98 11.18
N GLU A 183 -7.98 -13.91 11.23
CA GLU A 183 -7.95 -15.22 10.59
C GLU A 183 -8.33 -15.15 9.11
N SER A 184 -8.86 -14.00 8.66
CA SER A 184 -9.44 -13.78 7.31
C SER A 184 -10.61 -14.70 6.97
N GLU A 185 -11.34 -15.13 7.99
CA GLU A 185 -12.53 -15.99 7.86
C GLU A 185 -13.82 -15.18 7.87
N ASN A 186 -13.82 -13.98 8.50
CA ASN A 186 -15.00 -13.15 8.63
C ASN A 186 -14.77 -11.73 8.15
N LEU A 187 -15.80 -11.16 7.54
CA LEU A 187 -15.87 -9.77 7.16
C LEU A 187 -16.64 -8.97 8.20
N ILE A 188 -15.98 -8.01 8.83
CA ILE A 188 -16.55 -7.13 9.84
C ILE A 188 -17.06 -5.86 9.15
N ILE A 189 -18.38 -5.78 8.92
CA ILE A 189 -19.03 -4.57 8.38
C ILE A 189 -19.18 -3.55 9.49
N LYS A 190 -18.73 -2.31 9.22
CA LYS A 190 -18.75 -1.21 10.18
C LYS A 190 -20.00 -0.34 9.97
N ASN A 191 -20.77 -0.13 11.01
CA ASN A 191 -21.95 0.74 10.99
C ASN A 191 -21.63 2.18 11.46
N TYR A 192 -20.37 2.59 11.33
CA TYR A 192 -19.88 3.94 11.60
C TYR A 192 -19.03 4.43 10.42
N PHE A 193 -19.03 5.73 10.20
CA PHE A 193 -18.36 6.37 9.07
C PHE A 193 -17.26 7.31 9.59
N ASN A 194 -16.10 6.73 9.88
CA ASN A 194 -14.90 7.45 10.30
C ASN A 194 -13.94 7.53 9.11
N ILE A 195 -13.75 8.72 8.58
CA ILE A 195 -12.98 8.88 7.35
C ILE A 195 -11.55 9.31 7.69
N GLY A 196 -10.59 8.48 7.30
CA GLY A 196 -9.17 8.80 7.31
C GLY A 196 -8.83 9.76 6.18
N ILE A 197 -8.01 10.76 6.47
CA ILE A 197 -7.57 11.74 5.47
C ILE A 197 -6.05 11.73 5.41
N ALA A 198 -5.48 11.40 4.26
CA ALA A 198 -4.04 11.45 4.08
C ALA A 198 -3.55 12.92 4.06
N VAL A 199 -2.66 13.25 5.00
CA VAL A 199 -2.08 14.59 5.14
C VAL A 199 -0.57 14.50 5.03
N ASP A 200 -0.01 15.23 4.07
CA ASP A 200 1.44 15.41 3.97
C ASP A 200 1.95 16.38 5.01
N THR A 201 3.04 15.98 5.69
CA THR A 201 3.69 16.77 6.75
C THR A 201 5.20 16.78 6.55
N PRO A 202 5.93 17.76 7.11
CA PRO A 202 7.39 17.81 7.02
C PRO A 202 8.10 16.55 7.52
N THR A 203 7.45 15.77 8.40
CA THR A 203 8.01 14.55 8.98
C THR A 203 7.57 13.27 8.26
N GLY A 204 6.64 13.35 7.31
CA GLY A 204 6.11 12.24 6.53
C GLY A 204 4.57 12.24 6.47
N LEU A 205 4.01 11.29 5.73
CA LEU A 205 2.56 11.13 5.56
C LEU A 205 1.92 10.57 6.83
N ILE A 206 0.83 11.20 7.27
CA ILE A 206 -0.02 10.71 8.37
C ILE A 206 -1.49 10.74 7.97
N VAL A 207 -2.30 9.90 8.63
CA VAL A 207 -3.74 9.74 8.29
C VAL A 207 -4.58 10.03 9.53
N PRO A 208 -4.88 11.31 9.85
CA PRO A 208 -5.86 11.66 10.86
C PRO A 208 -7.28 11.24 10.45
N VAL A 209 -8.14 11.06 11.46
CA VAL A 209 -9.48 10.48 11.28
C VAL A 209 -10.57 11.46 11.72
N ILE A 210 -11.47 11.75 10.79
CA ILE A 210 -12.72 12.48 11.09
C ILE A 210 -13.77 11.47 11.54
N LYS A 211 -14.10 11.46 12.80
CA LYS A 211 -15.09 10.56 13.37
C LYS A 211 -16.51 11.04 13.08
N ASN A 212 -17.43 10.07 12.84
CA ASN A 212 -18.85 10.30 12.54
C ASN A 212 -19.03 11.36 11.44
N ALA A 213 -18.32 11.16 10.31
CA ALA A 213 -18.31 12.13 9.21
C ALA A 213 -19.69 12.25 8.53
N ASP A 214 -20.50 11.19 8.58
CA ASP A 214 -21.88 11.15 8.10
C ASP A 214 -22.79 12.16 8.77
N LYS A 215 -22.58 12.40 10.09
CA LYS A 215 -23.39 13.31 10.92
C LYS A 215 -22.96 14.79 10.84
N LYS A 216 -21.92 15.09 10.07
CA LYS A 216 -21.36 16.45 9.97
C LYS A 216 -21.84 17.13 8.70
N SER A 217 -22.21 18.42 8.81
CA SER A 217 -22.45 19.27 7.65
C SER A 217 -21.13 19.54 6.89
N ILE A 218 -21.23 20.01 5.65
CA ILE A 218 -20.04 20.38 4.84
C ILE A 218 -19.19 21.45 5.53
N LEU A 219 -19.79 22.44 6.16
CA LEU A 219 -19.05 23.46 6.91
C LEU A 219 -18.35 22.88 8.14
N ASN A 220 -18.98 21.95 8.87
CA ASN A 220 -18.36 21.28 10.01
C ASN A 220 -17.22 20.35 9.56
N LEU A 221 -17.39 19.65 8.44
CA LEU A 221 -16.30 18.87 7.83
C LEU A 221 -15.14 19.79 7.41
N SER A 222 -15.43 20.94 6.77
CA SER A 222 -14.42 21.91 6.36
C SER A 222 -13.62 22.43 7.55
N LYS A 223 -14.30 22.81 8.64
CA LYS A 223 -13.68 23.27 9.89
C LYS A 223 -12.80 22.17 10.50
N GLY A 224 -13.33 20.95 10.61
CA GLY A 224 -12.57 19.80 11.14
C GLY A 224 -11.34 19.45 10.32
N LEU A 225 -11.45 19.52 8.98
CA LEU A 225 -10.32 19.29 8.06
C LEU A 225 -9.22 20.35 8.22
N MET A 226 -9.59 21.62 8.37
CA MET A 226 -8.62 22.70 8.61
C MET A 226 -7.86 22.45 9.90
N ASP A 227 -8.57 22.23 11.02
CA ASP A 227 -7.97 21.97 12.34
C ASP A 227 -7.05 20.74 12.31
N LEU A 228 -7.55 19.61 11.80
CA LEU A 228 -6.75 18.39 11.71
C LEU A 228 -5.51 18.55 10.86
N SER A 229 -5.63 19.21 9.69
CA SER A 229 -4.49 19.42 8.79
C SER A 229 -3.43 20.33 9.39
N GLU A 230 -3.84 21.38 10.08
CA GLU A 230 -2.93 22.30 10.76
C GLU A 230 -2.18 21.60 11.90
N ARG A 231 -2.92 20.93 12.79
CA ARG A 231 -2.33 20.19 13.91
C ARG A 231 -1.47 19.02 13.44
N ALA A 232 -1.81 18.41 12.31
CA ALA A 232 -1.01 17.39 11.67
C ALA A 232 0.38 17.91 11.28
N ARG A 233 0.43 19.04 10.56
CA ARG A 233 1.69 19.67 10.12
C ARG A 233 2.54 20.16 11.28
N LEU A 234 1.90 20.57 12.38
CA LEU A 234 2.56 21.00 13.62
C LEU A 234 2.96 19.82 14.53
N GLY A 235 2.66 18.57 14.17
CA GLY A 235 2.94 17.38 14.99
C GLY A 235 2.12 17.33 16.29
N LYS A 236 0.98 18.01 16.36
CA LYS A 236 0.14 18.17 17.58
C LYS A 236 -1.08 17.25 17.62
N LEU A 237 -1.14 16.22 16.77
CA LEU A 237 -2.24 15.25 16.79
C LEU A 237 -2.08 14.26 17.96
N LYS A 238 -3.20 13.91 18.58
CA LYS A 238 -3.24 12.86 19.61
C LYS A 238 -3.24 11.48 18.95
N PRO A 239 -2.65 10.44 19.56
CA PRO A 239 -2.69 9.08 19.02
C PRO A 239 -4.09 8.53 18.75
N SER A 240 -5.11 8.97 19.51
CA SER A 240 -6.51 8.61 19.31
C SER A 240 -7.14 9.19 18.05
N GLU A 241 -6.56 10.25 17.49
CA GLU A 241 -7.00 10.89 16.25
C GLU A 241 -6.41 10.22 14.98
N LEU A 242 -5.48 9.29 15.17
CA LEU A 242 -4.84 8.50 14.10
C LEU A 242 -5.38 7.07 14.03
N LYS A 243 -6.47 6.77 14.74
CA LYS A 243 -7.03 5.41 14.87
C LYS A 243 -8.52 5.38 14.60
N GLY A 244 -8.99 4.23 14.09
CA GLY A 244 -10.41 3.94 13.96
C GLY A 244 -11.03 4.49 12.66
N ALA A 245 -10.24 4.72 11.63
CA ALA A 245 -10.76 4.95 10.28
C ALA A 245 -11.49 3.69 9.78
N SER A 246 -12.54 3.92 9.02
CA SER A 246 -13.29 2.85 8.36
C SER A 246 -13.06 2.84 6.85
N PHE A 247 -12.68 3.98 6.30
CA PHE A 247 -12.31 4.20 4.90
C PHE A 247 -11.39 5.41 4.81
N THR A 248 -10.42 5.41 3.91
CA THR A 248 -9.46 6.52 3.74
C THR A 248 -9.64 7.25 2.41
N VAL A 249 -9.50 8.58 2.46
CA VAL A 249 -9.43 9.46 1.29
C VAL A 249 -8.04 10.08 1.24
N SER A 250 -7.35 9.87 0.12
CA SER A 250 -6.06 10.50 -0.20
C SER A 250 -6.28 11.54 -1.29
N SER A 251 -5.87 12.79 -1.09
CA SER A 251 -6.10 13.86 -2.07
C SER A 251 -4.80 14.54 -2.46
N LEU A 252 -4.44 14.42 -3.73
CA LEU A 252 -3.35 15.13 -4.38
C LEU A 252 -3.83 16.28 -5.27
N GLY A 253 -5.13 16.62 -5.21
CA GLY A 253 -5.75 17.64 -6.05
C GLY A 253 -5.11 19.03 -5.96
N GLY A 254 -4.44 19.37 -4.86
CA GLY A 254 -3.69 20.61 -4.69
C GLY A 254 -2.23 20.54 -5.14
N ILE A 255 -1.71 19.36 -5.47
CA ILE A 255 -0.29 19.15 -5.79
C ILE A 255 -0.14 18.91 -7.29
N GLY A 256 -0.79 17.87 -7.83
CA GLY A 256 -0.68 17.50 -9.24
C GLY A 256 -0.92 16.01 -9.47
N GLY A 257 -0.61 15.56 -10.69
CA GLY A 257 -0.83 14.17 -11.12
C GLY A 257 -2.25 13.94 -11.65
N THR A 258 -2.37 13.02 -12.61
CA THR A 258 -3.66 12.64 -13.21
C THR A 258 -4.26 11.43 -12.50
N TYR A 259 -3.45 10.41 -12.24
CA TYR A 259 -3.85 9.19 -11.54
C TYR A 259 -2.72 8.70 -10.65
N PHE A 260 -3.05 7.98 -9.60
CA PHE A 260 -2.11 7.29 -8.76
C PHE A 260 -2.78 6.08 -8.08
N THR A 261 -1.99 5.14 -7.60
CA THR A 261 -2.46 3.94 -6.90
C THR A 261 -2.22 4.10 -5.41
N PRO A 262 -3.20 4.57 -4.63
CA PRO A 262 -3.04 4.67 -3.18
C PRO A 262 -2.91 3.29 -2.55
N ILE A 263 -2.02 3.16 -1.59
CA ILE A 263 -1.86 1.92 -0.81
C ILE A 263 -2.92 1.90 0.29
N ILE A 264 -3.63 0.78 0.41
CA ILE A 264 -4.65 0.59 1.43
C ILE A 264 -4.02 0.68 2.83
N ASN A 265 -4.71 1.34 3.75
CA ASN A 265 -4.28 1.50 5.14
C ASN A 265 -4.95 0.45 6.04
N PRO A 266 -4.31 -0.67 6.36
CA PRO A 266 -4.93 -1.72 7.17
C PRO A 266 -5.39 -1.17 8.56
N PRO A 267 -6.52 -1.64 9.08
CA PRO A 267 -7.35 -2.76 8.67
C PRO A 267 -8.51 -2.40 7.71
N GLU A 268 -8.42 -1.29 7.00
CA GLU A 268 -9.38 -0.92 5.96
C GLU A 268 -9.21 -1.82 4.74
N VAL A 269 -10.30 -2.01 3.96
CA VAL A 269 -10.28 -2.82 2.73
C VAL A 269 -10.24 -1.98 1.46
N ALA A 270 -10.35 -0.66 1.57
CA ALA A 270 -10.29 0.24 0.41
C ALA A 270 -9.84 1.65 0.78
N ILE A 271 -9.34 2.35 -0.24
CA ILE A 271 -8.92 3.75 -0.20
C ILE A 271 -9.24 4.41 -1.53
N ILE A 272 -9.74 5.64 -1.49
CA ILE A 272 -9.95 6.45 -2.71
C ILE A 272 -8.87 7.52 -2.81
N GLY A 273 -8.27 7.64 -4.00
CA GLY A 273 -7.30 8.64 -4.37
C GLY A 273 -7.93 9.72 -5.27
N ILE A 274 -7.84 10.97 -4.88
CA ILE A 274 -8.38 12.11 -5.64
C ILE A 274 -7.23 12.89 -6.28
N SER A 275 -7.28 13.04 -7.59
CA SER A 275 -6.26 13.76 -8.35
C SER A 275 -6.70 15.21 -8.68
N LYS A 276 -5.82 15.95 -9.38
CA LYS A 276 -6.09 17.34 -9.74
C LYS A 276 -7.22 17.40 -10.76
N SER A 277 -8.26 18.18 -10.44
CA SER A 277 -9.35 18.45 -11.37
C SER A 277 -8.89 19.36 -12.50
N VAL A 278 -9.34 19.06 -13.71
CA VAL A 278 -8.98 19.80 -14.95
C VAL A 278 -10.21 20.02 -15.83
N TRP A 279 -10.21 21.07 -16.60
CA TRP A 279 -11.21 21.28 -17.63
C TRP A 279 -10.91 20.38 -18.83
N LYS A 280 -11.92 19.60 -19.25
CA LYS A 280 -11.84 18.72 -20.42
C LYS A 280 -12.97 19.01 -21.40
N PRO A 281 -12.74 18.92 -22.71
CA PRO A 281 -13.82 18.88 -23.70
C PRO A 281 -14.52 17.51 -23.61
N VAL A 282 -15.79 17.49 -23.21
CA VAL A 282 -16.59 16.27 -23.10
C VAL A 282 -17.74 16.34 -24.10
N TYR A 283 -17.91 15.30 -24.88
CA TYR A 283 -19.01 15.22 -25.85
C TYR A 283 -20.33 14.93 -25.12
N ASN A 284 -21.28 15.87 -25.24
CA ASN A 284 -22.61 15.71 -24.71
C ASN A 284 -23.51 15.04 -25.77
N HIS A 285 -23.85 13.77 -25.55
CA HIS A 285 -24.68 12.98 -26.47
C HIS A 285 -26.10 13.53 -26.66
N LYS A 286 -26.66 14.27 -25.68
CA LYS A 286 -28.01 14.85 -25.77
C LYS A 286 -28.03 16.02 -26.72
N ASN A 287 -27.09 16.91 -26.60
CA ASN A 287 -27.03 18.16 -27.40
C ASN A 287 -26.16 18.02 -28.64
N LYS A 288 -25.42 16.90 -28.78
CA LYS A 288 -24.44 16.62 -29.84
C LYS A 288 -23.34 17.70 -29.94
N GLU A 289 -22.92 18.24 -28.81
CA GLU A 289 -21.92 19.31 -28.69
C GLU A 289 -20.78 18.92 -27.77
N ILE A 290 -19.63 19.54 -27.97
CA ILE A 290 -18.50 19.45 -27.03
C ILE A 290 -18.67 20.53 -25.98
N VAL A 291 -18.77 20.11 -24.71
CA VAL A 291 -18.96 21.03 -23.58
C VAL A 291 -17.72 20.99 -22.68
N PRO A 292 -17.15 22.17 -22.29
CA PRO A 292 -16.09 22.20 -21.29
C PRO A 292 -16.63 21.73 -19.94
N THR A 293 -16.07 20.65 -19.42
CA THR A 293 -16.52 20.01 -18.19
C THR A 293 -15.38 19.98 -17.17
N LEU A 294 -15.63 20.38 -15.93
CA LEU A 294 -14.65 20.27 -14.86
C LEU A 294 -14.62 18.82 -14.36
N THR A 295 -13.57 18.11 -14.76
CA THR A 295 -13.42 16.67 -14.53
C THR A 295 -12.42 16.40 -13.42
N MET A 296 -12.80 15.55 -12.48
CA MET A 296 -11.97 15.08 -11.36
C MET A 296 -11.56 13.63 -11.60
N PRO A 297 -10.29 13.36 -11.95
CA PRO A 297 -9.78 12.00 -12.00
C PRO A 297 -9.65 11.44 -10.59
N PHE A 298 -9.99 10.17 -10.40
CA PHE A 298 -9.82 9.47 -9.14
C PHE A 298 -9.49 8.00 -9.33
N SER A 299 -8.97 7.40 -8.28
CA SER A 299 -8.61 6.00 -8.23
C SER A 299 -9.17 5.35 -6.98
N LEU A 300 -9.59 4.10 -7.07
CA LEU A 300 -10.08 3.29 -5.98
C LEU A 300 -9.19 2.06 -5.86
N SER A 301 -8.38 1.97 -4.79
CA SER A 301 -7.67 0.73 -4.47
C SER A 301 -8.47 -0.06 -3.44
N TYR A 302 -8.58 -1.38 -3.64
CA TYR A 302 -9.33 -2.27 -2.77
C TYR A 302 -8.64 -3.62 -2.63
N ASP A 303 -8.92 -4.29 -1.50
CA ASP A 303 -8.46 -5.64 -1.19
C ASP A 303 -9.25 -6.66 -2.01
N HIS A 304 -8.59 -7.31 -2.98
CA HIS A 304 -9.26 -8.24 -3.90
C HIS A 304 -9.69 -9.56 -3.24
N ARG A 305 -9.33 -9.78 -1.98
CA ARG A 305 -9.88 -10.88 -1.18
C ARG A 305 -11.33 -10.61 -0.73
N VAL A 306 -11.73 -9.34 -0.70
CA VAL A 306 -13.01 -8.86 -0.20
C VAL A 306 -13.88 -8.32 -1.33
N ILE A 307 -13.30 -7.59 -2.25
CA ILE A 307 -14.00 -6.83 -3.30
C ILE A 307 -13.52 -7.31 -4.66
N ASP A 308 -14.43 -7.76 -5.50
CA ASP A 308 -14.15 -8.11 -6.89
C ASP A 308 -14.17 -6.90 -7.83
N GLY A 309 -13.72 -7.12 -9.07
CA GLY A 309 -13.64 -6.07 -10.08
C GLY A 309 -14.98 -5.47 -10.48
N ALA A 310 -16.06 -6.25 -10.47
CA ALA A 310 -17.39 -5.79 -10.86
C ALA A 310 -17.97 -4.86 -9.78
N ILE A 311 -17.84 -5.22 -8.51
CA ILE A 311 -18.24 -4.38 -7.37
C ILE A 311 -17.40 -3.10 -7.32
N GLY A 312 -16.07 -3.20 -7.58
CA GLY A 312 -15.19 -2.05 -7.67
C GLY A 312 -15.61 -1.07 -8.78
N ALA A 313 -15.97 -1.58 -9.97
CA ALA A 313 -16.46 -0.77 -11.09
C ALA A 313 -17.80 -0.11 -10.75
N ALA A 314 -18.73 -0.85 -10.14
CA ALA A 314 -20.03 -0.34 -9.71
C ALA A 314 -19.85 0.80 -8.68
N PHE A 315 -18.96 0.63 -7.70
CA PHE A 315 -18.62 1.66 -6.74
C PHE A 315 -18.11 2.95 -7.42
N THR A 316 -17.13 2.83 -8.34
CA THR A 316 -16.58 4.01 -9.01
C THR A 316 -17.61 4.73 -9.87
N SER A 317 -18.51 4.00 -10.54
CA SER A 317 -19.61 4.55 -11.32
C SER A 317 -20.64 5.26 -10.44
N PHE A 318 -21.03 4.63 -9.31
CA PHE A 318 -21.94 5.25 -8.35
C PHE A 318 -21.35 6.51 -7.71
N PHE A 319 -20.07 6.48 -7.33
CA PHE A 319 -19.37 7.64 -6.80
C PHE A 319 -19.35 8.81 -7.80
N SER A 320 -19.09 8.54 -9.09
CA SER A 320 -19.13 9.54 -10.15
C SER A 320 -20.52 10.18 -10.27
N ASN A 321 -21.59 9.39 -10.13
CA ASN A 321 -22.96 9.90 -10.12
C ASN A 321 -23.28 10.66 -8.84
N ALA A 322 -22.78 10.21 -7.69
CA ALA A 322 -23.01 10.85 -6.40
C ALA A 322 -22.45 12.28 -6.32
N VAL A 323 -21.34 12.57 -7.01
CA VAL A 323 -20.76 13.92 -7.06
C VAL A 323 -21.52 14.86 -8.00
N LEU A 324 -22.32 14.31 -8.93
CA LEU A 324 -23.23 15.06 -9.80
C LEU A 324 -24.59 15.32 -9.16
N ASP A 325 -24.96 14.55 -8.16
CA ASP A 325 -26.25 14.67 -7.47
C ASP A 325 -26.17 15.72 -6.36
N SER A 326 -26.85 16.86 -6.56
CA SER A 326 -26.88 17.97 -5.58
C SER A 326 -27.41 17.54 -4.20
N SER A 327 -28.34 16.56 -4.15
CA SER A 327 -28.90 16.03 -2.90
C SER A 327 -27.88 15.36 -1.98
N THR A 328 -26.72 14.96 -2.55
CA THR A 328 -25.58 14.39 -1.78
C THR A 328 -25.01 15.41 -0.80
N PHE A 329 -25.22 16.68 -1.03
CA PHE A 329 -24.57 17.79 -0.33
C PHE A 329 -25.49 18.58 0.61
N ASP A 330 -26.74 18.19 0.70
CA ASP A 330 -27.74 18.81 1.59
C ASP A 330 -27.61 18.35 3.05
#